data_9e30cce22f70cf690a59831926b22468
#
_entry.id   9e30cce22f70cf690a59831926b22468
#
_cell.length_a   1.000
_cell.length_b   1.000
_cell.length_c   1.000
_cell.angle_alpha   90.00
_cell.angle_beta   90.00
_cell.angle_gamma   90.00
#
_symmetry.space_group_name_H-M   'P 1'
#
loop_
_entity.id
_entity.type
_entity.pdbx_description
1 polymer ?
#
loop_
_entity_poly.entity_id
_entity_poly.type
_entity_poly.pdbx_seq_one_letter_code
_entity_poly.pdbx_strand_id
1 'polypeptide(L)'
;MKDLKHLLYFENLLQEAQNELILQAQSEGKVCVAYVCENTPEPLLNLPGAFSTRLRAPRTGSMEMATYYMTSFLCEYSRALLERAIEGGYNFADCLITPDGCTMMNRAVENMELLKALGKDKEKFFFEYMEIPMKADDNGLNLYTLQCKNHILKPLHEHYGIDVSDKAIRQAVAEHNRVCELIRAIGEFRKGDKPRITGYEFHVITLATYVAPKYLIIDK
;
A
#
# COMPACT_ATOMS: atom_id res chain seq x y z
N MET A 1 -19.85 17.62 23.45
CA MET A 1 -18.52 17.01 23.39
C MET A 1 -18.49 16.19 22.10
N LYS A 2 -17.45 16.32 21.26
CA LYS A 2 -17.32 15.53 20.03
C LYS A 2 -16.93 14.10 20.40
N ASP A 3 -17.61 13.11 19.87
CA ASP A 3 -17.22 11.71 20.03
C ASP A 3 -16.00 11.42 19.13
N LEU A 4 -14.87 11.07 19.72
CA LEU A 4 -13.61 10.79 19.03
C LEU A 4 -13.33 9.29 18.89
N LYS A 5 -14.31 8.43 19.25
CA LYS A 5 -14.12 6.98 19.28
C LYS A 5 -13.60 6.43 17.93
N HIS A 6 -14.21 6.86 16.84
CA HIS A 6 -13.79 6.42 15.50
C HIS A 6 -12.40 6.97 15.12
N LEU A 7 -12.09 8.23 15.48
CA LEU A 7 -10.76 8.77 15.24
C LEU A 7 -9.69 7.96 15.95
N LEU A 8 -9.87 7.67 17.23
CA LEU A 8 -8.94 6.84 18.02
C LEU A 8 -8.76 5.46 17.41
N TYR A 9 -9.83 4.87 16.87
CA TYR A 9 -9.74 3.60 16.18
C TYR A 9 -8.82 3.68 14.95
N PHE A 10 -9.03 4.66 14.07
CA PHE A 10 -8.20 4.85 12.89
C PHE A 10 -6.75 5.21 13.24
N GLU A 11 -6.53 6.03 14.28
CA GLU A 11 -5.19 6.33 14.78
C GLU A 11 -4.46 5.06 15.24
N ASN A 12 -5.16 4.15 15.92
CA ASN A 12 -4.59 2.88 16.37
C ASN A 12 -4.16 1.99 15.19
N LEU A 13 -4.94 1.95 14.10
CA LEU A 13 -4.54 1.23 12.87
C LEU A 13 -3.23 1.77 12.28
N LEU A 14 -2.88 3.02 12.54
CA LEU A 14 -1.69 3.68 12.02
C LEU A 14 -0.45 3.53 12.92
N GLN A 15 -0.57 2.96 14.12
CA GLN A 15 0.53 2.87 15.07
C GLN A 15 1.59 1.84 14.67
N GLU A 16 1.18 0.77 13.97
CA GLU A 16 2.08 -0.29 13.52
C GLU A 16 1.96 -0.47 12.01
N ALA A 17 3.02 -1.01 11.39
CA ALA A 17 3.00 -1.36 9.96
C ALA A 17 2.03 -2.53 9.70
N GLN A 18 1.99 -3.52 10.59
CA GLN A 18 1.03 -4.63 10.59
C GLN A 18 -0.08 -4.34 11.61
N ASN A 19 -1.21 -3.83 11.14
CA ASN A 19 -2.36 -3.53 12.00
C ASN A 19 -3.31 -4.73 12.14
N GLU A 20 -4.31 -4.60 13.04
CA GLU A 20 -5.26 -5.68 13.35
C GLU A 20 -6.08 -6.14 12.12
N LEU A 21 -6.40 -5.25 11.18
CA LEU A 21 -7.15 -5.61 9.98
C LEU A 21 -6.30 -6.41 8.99
N ILE A 22 -4.99 -6.13 8.91
CA ILE A 22 -4.04 -6.97 8.17
C ILE A 22 -3.99 -8.37 8.79
N LEU A 23 -3.85 -8.46 10.12
CA LEU A 23 -3.86 -9.75 10.82
C LEU A 23 -5.15 -10.53 10.58
N GLN A 24 -6.30 -9.86 10.61
CA GLN A 24 -7.59 -10.46 10.30
C GLN A 24 -7.60 -11.02 8.87
N ALA A 25 -7.23 -10.23 7.87
CA ALA A 25 -7.22 -10.68 6.47
C ALA A 25 -6.26 -11.86 6.24
N GLN A 26 -5.10 -11.85 6.91
CA GLN A 26 -4.17 -12.98 6.86
C GLN A 26 -4.74 -14.25 7.51
N SER A 27 -5.48 -14.11 8.61
CA SER A 27 -6.17 -15.26 9.24
C SER A 27 -7.27 -15.85 8.37
N GLU A 28 -7.82 -15.05 7.44
CA GLU A 28 -8.76 -15.48 6.40
C GLU A 28 -8.04 -16.13 5.18
N GLY A 29 -6.70 -16.25 5.22
CA GLY A 29 -5.90 -16.83 4.15
C GLY A 29 -5.68 -15.91 2.95
N LYS A 30 -5.87 -14.61 3.08
CA LYS A 30 -5.67 -13.66 1.98
C LYS A 30 -4.21 -13.25 1.83
N VAL A 31 -3.79 -13.07 0.58
CA VAL A 31 -2.45 -12.64 0.19
C VAL A 31 -2.26 -11.15 0.44
N CYS A 32 -1.23 -10.77 1.18
CA CYS A 32 -0.88 -9.39 1.47
C CYS A 32 0.04 -8.82 0.39
N VAL A 33 -0.50 -7.97 -0.47
CA VAL A 33 0.22 -7.27 -1.53
C VAL A 33 0.70 -5.92 -0.99
N ALA A 34 1.96 -5.83 -0.59
CA ALA A 34 2.56 -4.57 -0.20
C ALA A 34 2.87 -3.71 -1.42
N TYR A 35 2.78 -2.39 -1.26
CA TYR A 35 3.19 -1.44 -2.30
C TYR A 35 3.77 -0.16 -1.70
N VAL A 36 4.47 0.61 -2.53
CA VAL A 36 5.06 1.88 -2.16
C VAL A 36 4.66 2.99 -3.12
N CYS A 37 4.70 4.22 -2.64
CA CYS A 37 4.45 5.44 -3.43
C CYS A 37 3.08 5.52 -4.10
N GLU A 38 2.98 6.43 -5.08
CA GLU A 38 1.82 6.66 -5.93
C GLU A 38 1.98 5.86 -7.24
N ASN A 39 1.03 5.98 -8.14
CA ASN A 39 1.02 5.36 -9.48
C ASN A 39 0.91 3.83 -9.50
N THR A 40 0.78 3.17 -8.35
CA THR A 40 0.40 1.75 -8.31
C THR A 40 -1.12 1.65 -8.45
N PRO A 41 -1.65 0.83 -9.37
CA PRO A 41 -3.09 0.69 -9.56
C PRO A 41 -3.71 -0.15 -8.43
N GLU A 42 -3.90 0.48 -7.28
CA GLU A 42 -4.33 -0.16 -6.04
C GLU A 42 -5.53 -1.12 -6.20
N PRO A 43 -6.54 -0.84 -7.07
CA PRO A 43 -7.62 -1.80 -7.29
C PRO A 43 -7.14 -3.19 -7.70
N LEU A 44 -6.09 -3.28 -8.53
CA LEU A 44 -5.55 -4.56 -8.99
C LEU A 44 -4.80 -5.34 -7.90
N LEU A 45 -4.47 -4.70 -6.79
CA LEU A 45 -3.86 -5.34 -5.62
C LEU A 45 -4.91 -5.90 -4.63
N ASN A 46 -6.19 -5.59 -4.86
CA ASN A 46 -7.32 -5.98 -4.02
C ASN A 46 -8.26 -6.97 -4.73
N LEU A 47 -7.70 -7.85 -5.55
CA LEU A 47 -8.45 -8.93 -6.19
C LEU A 47 -8.99 -9.91 -5.15
N PRO A 48 -10.10 -10.65 -5.43
CA PRO A 48 -10.60 -11.68 -4.53
C PRO A 48 -9.49 -12.66 -4.12
N GLY A 49 -9.25 -12.80 -2.81
CA GLY A 49 -8.13 -13.58 -2.26
C GLY A 49 -6.87 -12.79 -1.96
N ALA A 50 -6.80 -11.51 -2.34
CA ALA A 50 -5.69 -10.62 -2.02
C ALA A 50 -6.18 -9.32 -1.35
N PHE A 51 -5.28 -8.58 -0.74
CA PHE A 51 -5.51 -7.23 -0.24
C PHE A 51 -4.22 -6.40 -0.31
N SER A 52 -4.37 -5.10 -0.51
CA SER A 52 -3.24 -4.18 -0.55
C SER A 52 -2.93 -3.57 0.81
N THR A 53 -1.65 -3.25 1.03
CA THR A 53 -1.21 -2.35 2.08
C THR A 53 -0.06 -1.48 1.60
N ARG A 54 -0.19 -0.17 1.79
CA ARG A 54 0.90 0.77 1.52
C ARG A 54 1.91 0.71 2.65
N LEU A 55 3.16 0.42 2.35
CA LEU A 55 4.21 0.36 3.36
C LEU A 55 4.41 1.73 4.02
N ARG A 56 4.52 1.71 5.33
CA ARG A 56 4.82 2.85 6.19
C ARG A 56 5.82 2.40 7.25
N ALA A 57 6.59 3.35 7.76
CA ALA A 57 7.57 3.11 8.81
C ALA A 57 7.18 3.85 10.11
N PRO A 58 6.05 3.51 10.76
CA PRO A 58 5.68 4.11 12.03
C PRO A 58 6.71 3.75 13.10
N ARG A 59 6.97 4.69 14.02
CA ARG A 59 7.89 4.51 15.15
C ARG A 59 9.34 4.17 14.78
N THR A 60 9.79 4.50 13.56
CA THR A 60 11.20 4.37 13.22
C THR A 60 11.99 5.42 14.00
N GLY A 61 12.80 4.96 14.95
CA GLY A 61 13.56 5.84 15.87
C GLY A 61 14.91 6.26 15.32
N SER A 62 15.51 5.47 14.45
CA SER A 62 16.80 5.70 13.81
C SER A 62 16.73 5.31 12.35
N MET A 63 17.64 5.84 11.53
CA MET A 63 17.83 5.48 10.13
C MET A 63 19.31 5.24 9.82
N GLU A 64 20.06 4.71 10.80
CA GLU A 64 21.50 4.52 10.66
C GLU A 64 21.85 3.48 9.61
N MET A 65 21.18 2.34 9.62
CA MET A 65 21.41 1.28 8.64
C MET A 65 20.98 1.73 7.24
N ALA A 66 19.81 2.33 7.12
CA ALA A 66 19.36 2.87 5.84
C ALA A 66 20.30 3.95 5.31
N THR A 67 20.86 4.81 6.17
CA THR A 67 21.81 5.87 5.76
C THR A 67 23.16 5.28 5.32
N TYR A 68 23.54 4.10 5.81
CA TYR A 68 24.71 3.38 5.32
C TYR A 68 24.55 2.92 3.85
N TYR A 69 23.36 2.45 3.48
CA TYR A 69 23.06 2.00 2.11
C TYR A 69 22.55 3.12 1.19
N MET A 70 21.94 4.13 1.79
CA MET A 70 21.41 5.31 1.10
C MET A 70 21.94 6.56 1.78
N THR A 71 22.38 7.55 1.01
CA THR A 71 22.90 8.78 1.60
C THR A 71 21.82 9.57 2.35
N SER A 72 22.23 10.43 3.29
CA SER A 72 21.33 11.31 4.05
C SER A 72 20.56 12.33 3.20
N PHE A 73 20.98 12.57 1.96
CA PHE A 73 20.33 13.49 1.02
C PHE A 73 19.07 12.91 0.37
N LEU A 74 18.89 11.58 0.43
CA LEU A 74 17.75 10.95 -0.18
C LEU A 74 16.48 11.11 0.68
N CYS A 75 15.33 10.86 0.06
CA CYS A 75 14.02 10.97 0.67
C CYS A 75 13.97 10.25 2.04
N GLU A 76 13.59 10.96 3.08
CA GLU A 76 13.51 10.43 4.44
C GLU A 76 12.52 9.27 4.53
N TYR A 77 11.38 9.36 3.84
CA TYR A 77 10.40 8.29 3.76
C TYR A 77 11.00 7.00 3.17
N SER A 78 11.75 7.08 2.08
CA SER A 78 12.37 5.91 1.47
C SER A 78 13.43 5.27 2.37
N ARG A 79 14.22 6.09 3.09
CA ARG A 79 15.19 5.61 4.08
C ARG A 79 14.51 4.95 5.29
N ALA A 80 13.44 5.57 5.80
CA ALA A 80 12.68 5.00 6.91
C ALA A 80 12.04 3.66 6.55
N LEU A 81 11.55 3.50 5.30
CA LEU A 81 11.07 2.20 4.83
C LEU A 81 12.19 1.15 4.77
N LEU A 82 13.38 1.51 4.28
CA LEU A 82 14.52 0.59 4.24
C LEU A 82 14.95 0.17 5.65
N GLU A 83 15.05 1.11 6.59
CA GLU A 83 15.36 0.81 7.99
C GLU A 83 14.38 -0.19 8.57
N ARG A 84 13.07 0.11 8.43
CA ARG A 84 12.02 -0.76 8.94
C ARG A 84 12.02 -2.14 8.29
N ALA A 85 12.38 -2.24 7.00
CA ALA A 85 12.53 -3.52 6.30
C ALA A 85 13.68 -4.34 6.90
N ILE A 86 14.84 -3.72 7.14
CA ILE A 86 16.01 -4.38 7.74
C ILE A 86 15.69 -4.92 9.14
N GLU A 87 14.88 -4.18 9.92
CA GLU A 87 14.36 -4.61 11.22
C GLU A 87 13.32 -5.75 11.14
N GLY A 88 12.92 -6.17 9.94
CA GLY A 88 11.91 -7.21 9.73
C GLY A 88 10.46 -6.73 9.89
N GLY A 89 10.24 -5.41 9.89
CA GLY A 89 8.93 -4.80 10.12
C GLY A 89 7.88 -5.07 9.04
N TYR A 90 8.27 -5.70 7.92
CA TYR A 90 7.37 -6.05 6.81
C TYR A 90 7.33 -7.55 6.49
N ASN A 91 7.73 -8.41 7.43
CA ASN A 91 7.68 -9.86 7.24
C ASN A 91 6.25 -10.40 7.02
N PHE A 92 5.23 -9.60 7.29
CA PHE A 92 3.84 -9.93 7.02
C PHE A 92 3.49 -9.87 5.52
N ALA A 93 4.21 -9.07 4.69
CA ALA A 93 3.95 -8.96 3.25
C ALA A 93 4.26 -10.28 2.52
N ASP A 94 3.46 -10.58 1.50
CA ASP A 94 3.66 -11.76 0.64
C ASP A 94 4.31 -11.39 -0.69
N CYS A 95 4.23 -10.13 -1.10
CA CYS A 95 4.99 -9.56 -2.21
C CYS A 95 5.10 -8.05 -2.04
N LEU A 96 6.01 -7.45 -2.81
CA LEU A 96 6.16 -6.00 -2.90
C LEU A 96 6.11 -5.54 -4.35
N ILE A 97 5.18 -4.65 -4.66
CA ILE A 97 5.05 -4.01 -5.96
C ILE A 97 5.48 -2.55 -5.87
N THR A 98 6.41 -2.14 -6.71
CA THR A 98 6.94 -0.78 -6.75
C THR A 98 6.80 -0.16 -8.13
N PRO A 99 6.24 1.04 -8.25
CA PRO A 99 6.27 1.78 -9.51
C PRO A 99 7.63 2.45 -9.72
N ASP A 100 8.19 2.34 -10.91
CA ASP A 100 9.41 3.04 -11.31
C ASP A 100 9.12 4.51 -11.64
N GLY A 101 8.66 5.24 -10.64
CA GLY A 101 8.35 6.68 -10.75
C GLY A 101 9.24 7.56 -9.87
N CYS A 102 10.05 6.95 -9.01
CA CYS A 102 10.89 7.69 -8.06
C CYS A 102 12.22 6.97 -7.80
N THR A 103 13.31 7.51 -8.34
CA THR A 103 14.66 6.96 -8.20
C THR A 103 15.07 6.70 -6.74
N MET A 104 14.63 7.54 -5.81
CA MET A 104 14.95 7.38 -4.39
C MET A 104 14.24 6.17 -3.79
N MET A 105 12.97 5.94 -4.17
CA MET A 105 12.22 4.77 -3.72
C MET A 105 12.73 3.50 -4.38
N ASN A 106 13.04 3.54 -5.67
CA ASN A 106 13.63 2.40 -6.37
C ASN A 106 14.91 1.95 -5.67
N ARG A 107 15.80 2.89 -5.31
CA ARG A 107 17.02 2.58 -4.57
C ARG A 107 16.72 1.93 -3.21
N ALA A 108 15.68 2.36 -2.48
CA ALA A 108 15.30 1.73 -1.24
C ALA A 108 14.82 0.28 -1.46
N VAL A 109 13.96 0.05 -2.47
CA VAL A 109 13.42 -1.28 -2.77
C VAL A 109 14.50 -2.22 -3.31
N GLU A 110 15.40 -1.75 -4.19
CA GLU A 110 16.57 -2.50 -4.65
C GLU A 110 17.46 -2.95 -3.47
N ASN A 111 17.69 -2.06 -2.49
CA ASN A 111 18.43 -2.44 -1.28
C ASN A 111 17.64 -3.44 -0.43
N MET A 112 16.32 -3.33 -0.32
CA MET A 112 15.50 -4.31 0.39
C MET A 112 15.63 -5.71 -0.24
N GLU A 113 15.63 -5.78 -1.58
CA GLU A 113 15.81 -7.01 -2.33
C GLU A 113 17.23 -7.58 -2.17
N LEU A 114 18.25 -6.74 -2.37
CA LEU A 114 19.66 -7.12 -2.23
C LEU A 114 19.99 -7.68 -0.83
N LEU A 115 19.45 -7.04 0.20
CA LEU A 115 19.63 -7.42 1.60
C LEU A 115 18.70 -8.56 2.04
N LYS A 116 17.78 -8.99 1.20
CA LYS A 116 16.71 -9.94 1.54
C LYS A 116 15.95 -9.50 2.80
N ALA A 117 15.67 -8.19 2.88
CA ALA A 117 15.02 -7.58 4.04
C ALA A 117 13.51 -7.86 4.11
N LEU A 118 12.90 -8.31 3.00
CA LEU A 118 11.52 -8.80 2.94
C LEU A 118 11.50 -10.24 2.43
N GLY A 119 10.39 -10.94 2.72
CA GLY A 119 10.16 -12.30 2.23
C GLY A 119 11.08 -13.34 2.84
N LYS A 120 11.80 -13.01 3.91
CA LYS A 120 12.65 -13.96 4.62
C LYS A 120 11.80 -15.16 5.05
N ASP A 121 12.24 -16.34 4.69
CA ASP A 121 11.55 -17.61 4.95
C ASP A 121 10.21 -17.79 4.21
N LYS A 122 9.90 -16.95 3.19
CA LYS A 122 8.72 -17.07 2.32
C LYS A 122 9.13 -17.49 0.91
N GLU A 123 8.99 -18.77 0.59
CA GLU A 123 9.38 -19.35 -0.72
C GLU A 123 8.67 -18.66 -1.91
N LYS A 124 7.43 -18.22 -1.72
CA LYS A 124 6.62 -17.60 -2.77
C LYS A 124 6.74 -16.08 -2.83
N PHE A 125 7.54 -15.45 -1.96
CA PHE A 125 7.69 -14.01 -1.96
C PHE A 125 8.34 -13.52 -3.25
N PHE A 126 7.86 -12.41 -3.79
CA PHE A 126 8.46 -11.78 -4.96
C PHE A 126 8.46 -10.25 -4.86
N PHE A 127 9.40 -9.63 -5.58
CA PHE A 127 9.43 -8.20 -5.88
C PHE A 127 8.99 -8.00 -7.33
N GLU A 128 8.21 -6.95 -7.61
CA GLU A 128 7.89 -6.52 -8.97
C GLU A 128 8.08 -5.01 -9.11
N TYR A 129 8.69 -4.64 -10.24
CA TYR A 129 8.93 -3.26 -10.63
C TYR A 129 8.09 -2.95 -11.86
N MET A 130 7.19 -1.96 -11.75
CA MET A 130 6.37 -1.55 -12.90
C MET A 130 6.88 -0.22 -13.46
N GLU A 131 7.14 -0.20 -14.75
CA GLU A 131 7.48 1.02 -15.47
C GLU A 131 6.25 1.93 -15.60
N ILE A 132 6.43 3.21 -15.27
CA ILE A 132 5.36 4.21 -15.32
C ILE A 132 5.57 5.10 -16.54
N PRO A 133 4.62 5.15 -17.48
CA PRO A 133 4.75 5.99 -18.67
C PRO A 133 4.80 7.48 -18.30
N MET A 134 5.70 8.23 -18.94
CA MET A 134 5.86 9.66 -18.75
C MET A 134 4.79 10.50 -19.44
N LYS A 135 4.05 9.90 -20.39
CA LYS A 135 3.01 10.57 -21.17
C LYS A 135 1.68 9.85 -21.06
N ALA A 136 0.62 10.64 -20.95
CA ALA A 136 -0.77 10.17 -20.92
C ALA A 136 -1.36 10.17 -22.33
N ASP A 137 -0.76 9.43 -23.26
CA ASP A 137 -1.24 9.18 -24.62
C ASP A 137 -1.58 7.70 -24.82
N ASP A 138 -2.04 7.32 -26.02
CA ASP A 138 -2.40 5.93 -26.32
C ASP A 138 -1.25 4.95 -26.14
N ASN A 139 -0.02 5.37 -26.45
CA ASN A 139 1.17 4.53 -26.25
C ASN A 139 1.45 4.36 -24.74
N GLY A 140 1.34 5.44 -23.95
CA GLY A 140 1.44 5.39 -22.51
C GLY A 140 0.38 4.49 -21.88
N LEU A 141 -0.87 4.58 -22.34
CA LEU A 141 -1.96 3.73 -21.88
C LEU A 141 -1.69 2.24 -22.19
N ASN A 142 -1.23 1.96 -23.41
CA ASN A 142 -0.87 0.59 -23.81
C ASN A 142 0.29 0.04 -22.98
N LEU A 143 1.35 0.84 -22.76
CA LEU A 143 2.48 0.47 -21.90
C LEU A 143 2.00 0.19 -20.48
N TYR A 144 1.27 1.12 -19.86
CA TYR A 144 0.78 0.95 -18.50
C TYR A 144 -0.12 -0.29 -18.35
N THR A 145 -0.98 -0.56 -19.34
CA THR A 145 -1.82 -1.76 -19.37
C THR A 145 -0.96 -3.03 -19.42
N LEU A 146 0.12 -3.03 -20.22
CA LEU A 146 1.04 -4.15 -20.31
C LEU A 146 1.80 -4.37 -19.00
N GLN A 147 2.24 -3.27 -18.36
CA GLN A 147 2.89 -3.30 -17.04
C GLN A 147 1.96 -3.90 -15.99
N CYS A 148 0.69 -3.45 -15.92
CA CYS A 148 -0.30 -4.01 -15.01
C CYS A 148 -0.49 -5.53 -15.21
N LYS A 149 -0.55 -5.99 -16.47
CA LYS A 149 -0.69 -7.41 -16.79
C LYS A 149 0.52 -8.22 -16.35
N ASN A 150 1.72 -7.75 -16.70
CA ASN A 150 2.95 -8.51 -16.52
C ASN A 150 3.50 -8.46 -15.09
N HIS A 151 3.35 -7.32 -14.40
CA HIS A 151 3.98 -7.07 -13.11
C HIS A 151 2.99 -7.07 -11.92
N ILE A 152 1.68 -7.22 -12.18
CA ILE A 152 0.68 -7.39 -11.11
C ILE A 152 -0.13 -8.67 -11.32
N LEU A 153 -0.93 -8.71 -12.39
CA LEU A 153 -1.91 -9.78 -12.56
C LEU A 153 -1.25 -11.14 -12.74
N LYS A 154 -0.26 -11.22 -13.63
CA LYS A 154 0.45 -12.46 -13.92
C LYS A 154 1.19 -13.03 -12.70
N PRO A 155 2.05 -12.27 -11.97
CA PRO A 155 2.73 -12.78 -10.78
C PRO A 155 1.76 -13.19 -9.66
N LEU A 156 0.70 -12.43 -9.42
CA LEU A 156 -0.30 -12.80 -8.41
C LEU A 156 -1.00 -14.12 -8.74
N HIS A 157 -1.30 -14.36 -10.02
CA HIS A 157 -1.86 -15.63 -10.46
C HIS A 157 -0.85 -16.77 -10.34
N GLU A 158 0.36 -16.61 -10.84
CA GLU A 158 1.39 -17.66 -10.89
C GLU A 158 1.88 -18.07 -9.50
N HIS A 159 2.10 -17.12 -8.59
CA HIS A 159 2.62 -17.40 -7.24
C HIS A 159 1.54 -17.84 -6.25
N TYR A 160 0.34 -17.26 -6.36
CA TYR A 160 -0.71 -17.43 -5.34
C TYR A 160 -2.04 -17.96 -5.87
N GLY A 161 -2.18 -18.17 -7.19
CA GLY A 161 -3.43 -18.66 -7.77
C GLY A 161 -4.58 -17.66 -7.71
N ILE A 162 -4.30 -16.36 -7.55
CA ILE A 162 -5.31 -15.31 -7.51
C ILE A 162 -6.09 -15.28 -8.82
N ASP A 163 -7.42 -15.19 -8.74
CA ASP A 163 -8.29 -15.02 -9.90
C ASP A 163 -8.11 -13.63 -10.51
N VAL A 164 -7.61 -13.57 -11.73
CA VAL A 164 -7.35 -12.35 -12.50
C VAL A 164 -8.34 -12.15 -13.63
N SER A 165 -9.50 -12.81 -13.56
CA SER A 165 -10.57 -12.65 -14.55
C SER A 165 -11.15 -11.24 -14.57
N ASP A 166 -11.76 -10.86 -15.68
CA ASP A 166 -12.48 -9.58 -15.80
C ASP A 166 -13.53 -9.39 -14.69
N LYS A 167 -14.15 -10.47 -14.24
CA LYS A 167 -15.13 -10.43 -13.15
C LYS A 167 -14.45 -10.04 -11.84
N ALA A 168 -13.32 -10.67 -11.52
CA ALA A 168 -12.54 -10.37 -10.30
C ALA A 168 -12.03 -8.93 -10.32
N ILE A 169 -11.51 -8.47 -11.46
CA ILE A 169 -11.04 -7.09 -11.64
C ILE A 169 -12.18 -6.09 -11.42
N ARG A 170 -13.36 -6.31 -12.03
CA ARG A 170 -14.52 -5.42 -11.86
C ARG A 170 -14.98 -5.37 -10.39
N GLN A 171 -14.94 -6.49 -9.69
CA GLN A 171 -15.27 -6.54 -8.26
C GLN A 171 -14.29 -5.69 -7.44
N ALA A 172 -12.99 -5.85 -7.65
CA ALA A 172 -11.96 -5.08 -6.95
C ALA A 172 -12.05 -3.57 -7.24
N VAL A 173 -12.33 -3.19 -8.50
CA VAL A 173 -12.57 -1.79 -8.87
C VAL A 173 -13.82 -1.22 -8.18
N ALA A 174 -14.91 -1.99 -8.11
CA ALA A 174 -16.14 -1.55 -7.45
C ALA A 174 -15.91 -1.33 -5.94
N GLU A 175 -15.19 -2.23 -5.27
CA GLU A 175 -14.82 -2.12 -3.87
C GLU A 175 -13.95 -0.88 -3.61
N HIS A 176 -12.91 -0.68 -4.42
CA HIS A 176 -12.06 0.50 -4.34
C HIS A 176 -12.85 1.81 -4.55
N ASN A 177 -13.73 1.85 -5.56
CA ASN A 177 -14.57 3.01 -5.82
C ASN A 177 -15.50 3.32 -4.63
N ARG A 178 -16.00 2.30 -3.96
CA ARG A 178 -16.81 2.48 -2.74
C ARG A 178 -16.02 3.17 -1.63
N VAL A 179 -14.77 2.79 -1.39
CA VAL A 179 -13.88 3.50 -0.44
C VAL A 179 -13.67 4.94 -0.86
N CYS A 180 -13.42 5.20 -2.15
CA CYS A 180 -13.25 6.55 -2.67
C CYS A 180 -14.51 7.43 -2.47
N GLU A 181 -15.70 6.86 -2.67
CA GLU A 181 -16.98 7.55 -2.40
C GLU A 181 -17.13 7.92 -0.94
N LEU A 182 -16.82 7.00 -0.01
CA LEU A 182 -16.87 7.25 1.42
C LEU A 182 -15.90 8.36 1.83
N ILE A 183 -14.65 8.32 1.36
CA ILE A 183 -13.66 9.37 1.63
C ILE A 183 -14.12 10.72 1.09
N ARG A 184 -14.69 10.77 -0.11
CA ARG A 184 -15.28 12.01 -0.65
C ARG A 184 -16.41 12.53 0.23
N ALA A 185 -17.34 11.65 0.65
CA ALA A 185 -18.45 12.02 1.53
C ALA A 185 -17.96 12.55 2.88
N ILE A 186 -16.94 11.92 3.48
CA ILE A 186 -16.29 12.42 4.72
C ILE A 186 -15.64 13.79 4.44
N GLY A 187 -15.01 13.97 3.30
CA GLY A 187 -14.40 15.23 2.87
C GLY A 187 -15.37 16.40 2.82
N GLU A 188 -16.65 16.16 2.52
CA GLU A 188 -17.70 17.21 2.53
C GLU A 188 -17.91 17.82 3.92
N PHE A 189 -17.67 17.06 5.00
CA PHE A 189 -17.78 17.59 6.37
C PHE A 189 -16.71 18.63 6.73
N ARG A 190 -15.70 18.83 5.87
CA ARG A 190 -14.68 19.88 6.02
C ARG A 190 -15.10 21.21 5.41
N LYS A 191 -16.13 21.22 4.58
CA LYS A 191 -16.61 22.42 3.87
C LYS A 191 -17.54 23.24 4.76
N GLY A 192 -17.62 24.54 4.49
CA GLY A 192 -18.49 25.49 5.16
C GLY A 192 -17.81 26.21 6.32
N ASP A 193 -18.54 27.20 6.90
CA ASP A 193 -18.03 28.10 7.93
C ASP A 193 -17.78 27.41 9.28
N LYS A 194 -18.43 26.26 9.52
CA LYS A 194 -18.27 25.46 10.73
C LYS A 194 -17.97 24.01 10.37
N PRO A 195 -16.71 23.69 10.02
CA PRO A 195 -16.30 22.34 9.67
C PRO A 195 -16.61 21.35 10.81
N ARG A 196 -17.16 20.19 10.47
CA ARG A 196 -17.47 19.13 11.45
C ARG A 196 -16.26 18.26 11.77
N ILE A 197 -15.31 18.17 10.84
CA ILE A 197 -14.04 17.44 11.00
C ILE A 197 -12.88 18.35 10.64
N THR A 198 -11.74 18.13 11.30
CA THR A 198 -10.48 18.82 11.04
C THR A 198 -9.73 18.20 9.85
N GLY A 199 -8.70 18.90 9.36
CA GLY A 199 -7.78 18.34 8.38
C GLY A 199 -7.03 17.12 8.91
N TYR A 200 -6.67 17.11 10.19
CA TYR A 200 -6.04 15.98 10.85
C TYR A 200 -6.92 14.73 10.85
N GLU A 201 -8.18 14.85 11.31
CA GLU A 201 -9.13 13.74 11.34
C GLU A 201 -9.35 13.14 9.95
N PHE A 202 -9.51 14.01 8.95
CA PHE A 202 -9.64 13.57 7.56
C PHE A 202 -8.39 12.84 7.05
N HIS A 203 -7.20 13.36 7.39
CA HIS A 203 -5.93 12.76 7.01
C HIS A 203 -5.73 11.37 7.63
N VAL A 204 -6.00 11.22 8.92
CA VAL A 204 -5.93 9.93 9.64
C VAL A 204 -6.84 8.89 8.98
N ILE A 205 -8.11 9.24 8.71
CA ILE A 205 -9.06 8.34 8.06
C ILE A 205 -8.56 7.96 6.66
N THR A 206 -8.10 8.94 5.87
CA THR A 206 -7.57 8.68 4.52
C THR A 206 -6.35 7.76 4.56
N LEU A 207 -5.40 8.00 5.46
CA LEU A 207 -4.23 7.13 5.60
C LEU A 207 -4.61 5.70 5.99
N ALA A 208 -5.59 5.53 6.87
CA ALA A 208 -6.07 4.21 7.28
C ALA A 208 -6.58 3.39 6.08
N THR A 209 -7.20 4.04 5.08
CA THR A 209 -7.66 3.34 3.88
C THR A 209 -6.53 2.84 2.98
N TYR A 210 -5.32 3.40 3.07
CA TYR A 210 -4.15 2.90 2.32
C TYR A 210 -3.45 1.72 3.00
N VAL A 211 -3.60 1.57 4.31
CA VAL A 211 -2.86 0.57 5.09
C VAL A 211 -3.74 -0.57 5.59
N ALA A 212 -5.03 -0.53 5.33
CA ALA A 212 -5.97 -1.56 5.72
C ALA A 212 -6.65 -2.21 4.51
N PRO A 213 -7.01 -3.51 4.58
CA PRO A 213 -7.77 -4.19 3.54
C PRO A 213 -9.08 -3.44 3.24
N LYS A 214 -9.35 -3.15 1.96
CA LYS A 214 -10.49 -2.32 1.53
C LYS A 214 -11.82 -2.90 2.02
N TYR A 215 -12.02 -4.19 1.86
CA TYR A 215 -13.26 -4.88 2.25
C TYR A 215 -13.54 -4.85 3.77
N LEU A 216 -12.51 -4.68 4.60
CA LEU A 216 -12.67 -4.55 6.06
C LEU A 216 -12.85 -3.10 6.51
N ILE A 217 -12.14 -2.16 5.88
CA ILE A 217 -12.18 -0.75 6.28
C ILE A 217 -13.49 -0.06 5.87
N ILE A 218 -14.19 -0.56 4.85
CA ILE A 218 -15.48 -0.02 4.40
C ILE A 218 -16.53 0.01 5.51
N ASP A 219 -16.51 -0.96 6.41
CA ASP A 219 -17.50 -1.14 7.46
C ASP A 219 -17.15 -0.43 8.77
N LYS A 220 -16.04 0.31 8.80
CA LYS A 220 -15.55 1.04 10.00
C LYS A 220 -15.87 2.52 9.93
#